data_f4181f3be58328236a843b3f09853490
#
_entry.id   f4181f3be58328236a843b3f09853490
#
_cell.length_a   1.000
_cell.length_b   1.000
_cell.length_c   1.000
_cell.angle_alpha   90.00
_cell.angle_beta   90.00
_cell.angle_gamma   90.00
#
_symmetry.space_group_name_H-M   'P 1'
#
loop_
_entity.id
_entity.type
_entity.pdbx_description
1 polymer ?
#
loop_
_entity_poly.entity_id
_entity_poly.type
_entity_poly.pdbx_seq_one_letter_code
_entity_poly.pdbx_strand_id
1 'polypeptide(L)'
;EKQFKLPYDAAKYSSSGTAHTRARKYADAALGKVEEKALKETIREKRNRDLLMSLGLLPLPKEREAREHELLERYQFIEAFRKESRKFGAQRRASEGRAADLALRNLSVKAGFSDPSRLTLRMETRLSKEAGKYFDWLELDPETRIRAEVDGTGKAALVCEKSGKPLKSLPSKWKKDQRAADYQTAVKGLKEQYSRTRLMMEQAMEDRTVFEAWEIRELMESPVVRPILESLVFGLMEGLEGAGTAGESRPVAMGFFEGKSLVDAVGTVTALEETSPLILVHPYVLYAAGCWHEFQKCLFERQISQPFKQVFRELYVKLKEETEKGESRMFAGNQIQPRKTVG
;
A
#
# COMPACT_ATOMS: atom_id res chain seq x y z
N GLU A 1 31.64 -4.01 13.00
CA GLU A 1 31.59 -3.14 14.18
C GLU A 1 32.79 -2.17 14.23
N LYS A 2 34.07 -2.63 14.07
CA LYS A 2 35.27 -1.76 14.07
C LYS A 2 35.25 -0.68 12.99
N GLN A 3 34.82 -1.01 11.76
CA GLN A 3 34.73 -0.06 10.63
C GLN A 3 33.64 1.00 10.84
N PHE A 4 32.55 0.68 11.58
CA PHE A 4 31.46 1.60 11.87
C PHE A 4 31.80 2.55 13.05
N LYS A 5 32.70 2.17 13.94
CA LYS A 5 33.06 2.95 15.12
C LYS A 5 33.72 4.27 14.75
N LEU A 6 34.60 4.30 13.77
CA LEU A 6 35.29 5.51 13.31
C LEU A 6 34.33 6.61 12.79
N PRO A 7 33.45 6.37 11.79
CA PRO A 7 32.49 7.37 11.34
C PRO A 7 31.46 7.74 12.44
N TYR A 8 31.14 6.79 13.33
CA TYR A 8 30.25 7.04 14.45
C TYR A 8 30.85 7.99 15.48
N ASP A 9 32.14 7.80 15.86
CA ASP A 9 32.85 8.68 16.77
C ASP A 9 33.09 10.05 16.12
N ALA A 10 33.38 10.11 14.82
CA ALA A 10 33.52 11.36 14.08
C ALA A 10 32.20 12.16 14.03
N ALA A 11 31.04 11.51 13.85
CA ALA A 11 29.72 12.15 13.87
C ALA A 11 29.41 12.83 15.22
N LYS A 12 30.03 12.40 16.33
CA LYS A 12 29.88 12.99 17.64
C LYS A 12 30.36 14.45 17.68
N TYR A 13 31.38 14.78 16.90
CA TYR A 13 31.97 16.10 16.86
C TYR A 13 31.39 17.03 15.79
N SER A 14 30.64 16.46 14.82
CA SER A 14 30.09 17.21 13.70
C SER A 14 28.61 17.62 13.89
N SER A 15 27.95 17.17 14.95
CA SER A 15 26.51 17.41 15.16
C SER A 15 26.20 18.01 16.53
N SER A 16 25.11 18.81 16.60
CA SER A 16 24.59 19.30 17.88
C SER A 16 24.06 18.12 18.74
N GLY A 17 24.10 18.26 20.08
CA GLY A 17 23.83 17.18 21.03
C GLY A 17 22.54 16.34 20.79
N THR A 18 21.47 16.95 20.31
CA THR A 18 20.21 16.22 19.98
C THR A 18 20.34 15.34 18.74
N ALA A 19 21.03 15.81 17.71
CA ALA A 19 21.26 15.05 16.49
C ALA A 19 22.17 13.84 16.75
N HIS A 20 23.21 14.03 17.58
CA HIS A 20 24.08 12.92 17.99
C HIS A 20 23.34 11.86 18.81
N THR A 21 22.46 12.25 19.73
CA THR A 21 21.65 11.30 20.53
C THR A 21 20.73 10.46 19.63
N ARG A 22 20.16 11.07 18.58
CA ARG A 22 19.34 10.36 17.59
C ARG A 22 20.17 9.38 16.76
N ALA A 23 21.32 9.85 16.23
CA ALA A 23 22.22 9.00 15.46
C ALA A 23 22.70 7.78 16.26
N ARG A 24 22.99 7.98 17.56
CA ARG A 24 23.35 6.88 18.46
C ARG A 24 22.24 5.84 18.60
N LYS A 25 20.99 6.26 18.82
CA LYS A 25 19.85 5.35 18.91
C LYS A 25 19.69 4.51 17.64
N TYR A 26 19.85 5.12 16.48
CA TYR A 26 19.78 4.41 15.21
C TYR A 26 20.92 3.41 15.03
N ALA A 27 22.15 3.81 15.39
CA ALA A 27 23.30 2.94 15.36
C ALA A 27 23.16 1.75 16.30
N ASP A 28 22.76 1.98 17.54
CA ASP A 28 22.53 0.91 18.52
C ASP A 28 21.43 -0.07 18.07
N ALA A 29 20.36 0.44 17.47
CA ALA A 29 19.32 -0.39 16.87
C ALA A 29 19.86 -1.22 15.68
N ALA A 30 20.56 -0.58 14.73
CA ALA A 30 21.12 -1.26 13.55
C ALA A 30 22.15 -2.35 13.89
N LEU A 31 22.87 -2.19 15.00
CA LEU A 31 23.83 -3.15 15.54
C LEU A 31 23.20 -4.23 16.44
N GLY A 32 21.86 -4.20 16.63
CA GLY A 32 21.16 -5.17 17.47
C GLY A 32 21.45 -5.05 18.97
N LYS A 33 21.88 -3.86 19.45
CA LYS A 33 22.16 -3.58 20.87
C LYS A 33 20.90 -3.22 21.67
N VAL A 34 19.75 -3.14 21.00
CA VAL A 34 18.46 -2.77 21.59
C VAL A 34 17.53 -3.97 21.56
N GLU A 35 16.92 -4.28 22.69
CA GLU A 35 15.90 -5.32 22.77
C GLU A 35 14.59 -4.82 22.16
N GLU A 36 14.04 -5.56 21.20
CA GLU A 36 12.86 -5.16 20.45
C GLU A 36 11.62 -5.01 21.33
N LYS A 37 11.41 -5.93 22.26
CA LYS A 37 10.24 -5.91 23.15
C LYS A 37 10.22 -4.64 24.00
N ALA A 38 11.33 -4.31 24.66
CA ALA A 38 11.47 -3.10 25.45
C ALA A 38 11.32 -1.83 24.60
N LEU A 39 11.83 -1.88 23.35
CA LEU A 39 11.66 -0.80 22.38
C LEU A 39 10.19 -0.58 22.02
N LYS A 40 9.46 -1.64 21.66
CA LYS A 40 8.02 -1.59 21.33
C LYS A 40 7.18 -1.07 22.50
N GLU A 41 7.48 -1.49 23.75
CA GLU A 41 6.83 -0.99 24.96
C GLU A 41 7.05 0.53 25.14
N THR A 42 8.29 0.99 25.05
CA THR A 42 8.61 2.42 25.16
C THR A 42 7.94 3.25 24.07
N ILE A 43 7.86 2.73 22.84
CA ILE A 43 7.16 3.40 21.73
C ILE A 43 5.67 3.53 22.06
N ARG A 44 5.02 2.48 22.57
CA ARG A 44 3.58 2.50 22.91
C ARG A 44 3.30 3.53 24.04
N GLU A 45 4.10 3.50 25.11
CA GLU A 45 3.88 4.37 26.26
C GLU A 45 4.14 5.85 25.96
N LYS A 46 5.29 6.14 25.34
CA LYS A 46 5.77 7.52 25.15
C LYS A 46 5.48 8.09 23.77
N ARG A 47 5.00 7.28 22.84
CA ARG A 47 4.82 7.60 21.43
C ARG A 47 6.06 8.27 20.81
N ASN A 48 7.22 7.70 21.12
CA ASN A 48 8.50 8.27 20.72
C ASN A 48 8.78 7.96 19.23
N ARG A 49 8.80 9.02 18.41
CA ARG A 49 8.99 8.94 16.96
C ARG A 49 10.38 8.45 16.55
N ASP A 50 11.43 8.86 17.26
CA ASP A 50 12.80 8.44 16.96
C ASP A 50 12.98 6.94 17.22
N LEU A 51 12.37 6.42 18.29
CA LEU A 51 12.38 4.99 18.58
C LEU A 51 11.56 4.19 17.57
N LEU A 52 10.44 4.74 17.08
CA LEU A 52 9.67 4.12 16.01
C LEU A 52 10.50 3.96 14.72
N MET A 53 11.21 5.02 14.33
CA MET A 53 12.09 4.97 13.15
C MET A 53 13.26 3.98 13.35
N SER A 54 13.78 3.84 14.58
CA SER A 54 14.84 2.88 14.89
C SER A 54 14.36 1.42 14.88
N LEU A 55 13.07 1.16 15.12
CA LEU A 55 12.49 -0.19 15.04
C LEU A 55 12.70 -0.82 13.64
N GLY A 56 12.58 -0.03 12.58
CA GLY A 56 12.84 -0.48 11.21
C GLY A 56 14.29 -0.85 10.91
N LEU A 57 15.23 -0.42 11.76
CA LEU A 57 16.66 -0.68 11.58
C LEU A 57 17.17 -1.94 12.31
N LEU A 58 16.38 -2.50 13.22
CA LEU A 58 16.76 -3.71 13.98
C LEU A 58 17.12 -4.86 13.04
N PRO A 59 18.10 -5.70 13.38
CA PRO A 59 18.43 -6.90 12.62
C PRO A 59 17.19 -7.80 12.43
N LEU A 60 17.11 -8.43 11.27
CA LEU A 60 16.10 -9.43 10.98
C LEU A 60 16.68 -10.82 11.16
N PRO A 61 15.87 -11.82 11.53
CA PRO A 61 16.27 -13.21 11.56
C PRO A 61 16.86 -13.66 10.20
N LYS A 62 17.78 -14.62 10.23
CA LYS A 62 18.37 -15.19 9.00
C LYS A 62 17.46 -16.26 8.38
N GLU A 63 16.74 -16.98 9.21
CA GLU A 63 15.81 -18.01 8.79
C GLU A 63 14.60 -17.37 8.11
N ARG A 64 14.18 -17.91 6.97
CA ARG A 64 13.20 -17.29 6.08
C ARG A 64 11.83 -17.09 6.74
N GLU A 65 11.30 -18.11 7.40
CA GLU A 65 9.97 -18.02 8.02
C GLU A 65 9.95 -17.05 9.20
N ALA A 66 10.96 -17.15 10.08
CA ALA A 66 11.11 -16.25 11.21
C ALA A 66 11.30 -14.79 10.73
N ARG A 67 12.05 -14.57 9.64
CA ARG A 67 12.22 -13.27 9.03
C ARG A 67 10.91 -12.68 8.50
N GLU A 68 10.13 -13.47 7.78
CA GLU A 68 8.84 -13.04 7.25
C GLU A 68 7.83 -12.75 8.36
N HIS A 69 7.82 -13.56 9.42
CA HIS A 69 6.98 -13.32 10.59
C HIS A 69 7.36 -12.02 11.29
N GLU A 70 8.64 -11.80 11.52
CA GLU A 70 9.16 -10.60 12.15
C GLU A 70 8.87 -9.32 11.33
N LEU A 71 9.01 -9.41 10.00
CA LEU A 71 8.65 -8.31 9.09
C LEU A 71 7.17 -7.95 9.22
N LEU A 72 6.29 -8.96 9.28
CA LEU A 72 4.86 -8.77 9.42
C LEU A 72 4.51 -8.12 10.76
N GLU A 73 5.10 -8.61 11.86
CA GLU A 73 4.88 -8.03 13.19
C GLU A 73 5.32 -6.56 13.28
N ARG A 74 6.51 -6.22 12.75
CA ARG A 74 6.99 -4.83 12.73
C ARG A 74 6.13 -3.95 11.84
N TYR A 75 5.74 -4.45 10.68
CA TYR A 75 4.82 -3.75 9.79
C TYR A 75 3.50 -3.43 10.49
N GLN A 76 2.85 -4.43 11.09
CA GLN A 76 1.60 -4.26 11.83
C GLN A 76 1.75 -3.27 13.00
N PHE A 77 2.88 -3.31 13.71
CA PHE A 77 3.15 -2.39 14.80
C PHE A 77 3.24 -0.94 14.32
N ILE A 78 3.96 -0.69 13.22
CA ILE A 78 4.11 0.66 12.63
C ILE A 78 2.75 1.17 12.14
N GLU A 79 1.95 0.33 11.48
CA GLU A 79 0.61 0.69 11.00
C GLU A 79 -0.38 0.93 12.16
N ALA A 80 -0.29 0.17 13.23
CA ALA A 80 -1.08 0.42 14.44
C ALA A 80 -0.74 1.78 15.06
N PHE A 81 0.56 2.12 15.15
CA PHE A 81 1.00 3.43 15.62
C PHE A 81 0.46 4.56 14.73
N ARG A 82 0.56 4.43 13.40
CA ARG A 82 -0.02 5.38 12.43
C ARG A 82 -1.52 5.55 12.60
N LYS A 83 -2.26 4.47 12.77
CA LYS A 83 -3.71 4.48 12.98
C LYS A 83 -4.10 5.21 14.25
N GLU A 84 -3.41 4.96 15.34
CA GLU A 84 -3.66 5.62 16.62
C GLU A 84 -3.37 7.12 16.57
N SER A 85 -2.46 7.58 15.70
CA SER A 85 -2.16 9.00 15.52
C SER A 85 -3.39 9.83 15.11
N ARG A 86 -4.42 9.18 14.54
CA ARG A 86 -5.69 9.82 14.17
C ARG A 86 -6.46 10.39 15.35
N LYS A 87 -6.17 9.94 16.58
CA LYS A 87 -6.76 10.44 17.82
C LYS A 87 -6.23 11.82 18.21
N PHE A 88 -5.15 12.28 17.59
CA PHE A 88 -4.47 13.54 17.92
C PHE A 88 -4.75 14.63 16.88
N GLY A 89 -4.44 15.88 17.23
CA GLY A 89 -4.61 17.01 16.33
C GLY A 89 -3.74 16.93 15.07
N ALA A 90 -4.08 17.71 14.03
CA ALA A 90 -3.53 17.61 12.68
C ALA A 90 -1.99 17.67 12.62
N GLN A 91 -1.37 18.56 13.41
CA GLN A 91 0.09 18.71 13.42
C GLN A 91 0.80 17.46 13.96
N ARG A 92 0.32 16.90 15.08
CA ARG A 92 0.89 15.68 15.66
C ARG A 92 0.65 14.49 14.76
N ARG A 93 -0.56 14.35 14.21
CA ARG A 93 -0.90 13.31 13.24
C ARG A 93 0.05 13.34 12.03
N ALA A 94 0.31 14.52 11.47
CA ALA A 94 1.23 14.67 10.34
C ALA A 94 2.68 14.28 10.71
N SER A 95 3.16 14.68 11.92
CA SER A 95 4.52 14.36 12.34
C SER A 95 4.71 12.89 12.72
N GLU A 96 3.70 12.24 13.33
CA GLU A 96 3.71 10.80 13.61
C GLU A 96 3.55 9.98 12.32
N GLY A 97 2.77 10.48 11.34
CA GLY A 97 2.67 9.89 10.00
C GLY A 97 4.03 9.83 9.30
N ARG A 98 4.75 10.97 9.24
CA ARG A 98 6.10 10.99 8.67
C ARG A 98 7.09 10.06 9.38
N ALA A 99 6.97 9.92 10.70
CA ALA A 99 7.82 8.98 11.43
C ALA A 99 7.50 7.51 11.07
N ALA A 100 6.22 7.19 10.86
CA ALA A 100 5.80 5.87 10.40
C ALA A 100 6.29 5.59 8.97
N ASP A 101 6.22 6.58 8.05
CA ASP A 101 6.76 6.46 6.69
C ASP A 101 8.26 6.17 6.70
N LEU A 102 9.03 6.90 7.52
CA LEU A 102 10.46 6.67 7.67
C LEU A 102 10.77 5.31 8.33
N ALA A 103 9.97 4.86 9.29
CA ALA A 103 10.11 3.54 9.89
C ALA A 103 9.88 2.42 8.87
N LEU A 104 8.84 2.54 8.02
CA LEU A 104 8.59 1.59 6.93
C LEU A 104 9.69 1.61 5.89
N ARG A 105 10.21 2.79 5.54
CA ARG A 105 11.37 2.91 4.64
C ARG A 105 12.61 2.22 5.20
N ASN A 106 12.92 2.43 6.47
CA ASN A 106 14.03 1.76 7.14
C ASN A 106 13.85 0.24 7.15
N LEU A 107 12.63 -0.23 7.42
CA LEU A 107 12.29 -1.65 7.42
C LEU A 107 12.40 -2.25 6.02
N SER A 108 11.95 -1.55 4.97
CA SER A 108 12.05 -2.02 3.58
C SER A 108 13.50 -2.17 3.14
N VAL A 109 14.33 -1.17 3.39
CA VAL A 109 15.78 -1.24 3.10
C VAL A 109 16.45 -2.38 3.86
N LYS A 110 16.12 -2.56 5.16
CA LYS A 110 16.66 -3.66 5.99
C LYS A 110 16.22 -5.03 5.49
N ALA A 111 15.03 -5.12 4.92
CA ALA A 111 14.48 -6.33 4.34
C ALA A 111 14.97 -6.60 2.90
N GLY A 112 15.65 -5.63 2.26
CA GLY A 112 16.15 -5.77 0.90
C GLY A 112 15.11 -5.43 -0.18
N PHE A 113 14.03 -4.72 0.18
CA PHE A 113 13.08 -4.21 -0.80
C PHE A 113 13.59 -2.89 -1.39
N SER A 114 13.32 -2.66 -2.67
CA SER A 114 13.73 -1.42 -3.36
C SER A 114 12.98 -0.17 -2.84
N ASP A 115 11.74 -0.36 -2.37
CA ASP A 115 10.92 0.74 -1.83
C ASP A 115 9.92 0.24 -0.77
N PRO A 116 9.38 1.16 0.06
CA PRO A 116 8.40 0.83 1.11
C PRO A 116 7.09 0.26 0.59
N SER A 117 6.67 0.63 -0.64
CA SER A 117 5.40 0.19 -1.22
C SER A 117 5.40 -1.30 -1.47
N ARG A 118 6.53 -1.83 -1.96
CA ARG A 118 6.71 -3.28 -2.18
C ARG A 118 6.66 -4.07 -0.88
N LEU A 119 7.34 -3.59 0.17
CA LEU A 119 7.24 -4.21 1.49
C LEU A 119 5.77 -4.22 1.96
N THR A 120 5.11 -3.08 1.88
CA THR A 120 3.73 -2.94 2.33
C THR A 120 2.79 -3.88 1.56
N LEU A 121 2.86 -3.92 0.23
CA LEU A 121 2.05 -4.81 -0.59
C LEU A 121 2.25 -6.27 -0.22
N ARG A 122 3.50 -6.70 -0.04
CA ARG A 122 3.81 -8.07 0.38
C ARG A 122 3.25 -8.40 1.77
N MET A 123 3.37 -7.48 2.73
CA MET A 123 2.82 -7.68 4.07
C MET A 123 1.28 -7.71 4.04
N GLU A 124 0.65 -6.86 3.26
CA GLU A 124 -0.81 -6.87 3.08
C GLU A 124 -1.31 -8.16 2.43
N THR A 125 -0.61 -8.68 1.42
CA THR A 125 -0.96 -9.98 0.80
C THR A 125 -0.87 -11.10 1.84
N ARG A 126 0.15 -11.10 2.69
CA ARG A 126 0.30 -12.08 3.75
C ARG A 126 -0.82 -11.99 4.79
N LEU A 127 -1.19 -10.78 5.21
CA LEU A 127 -2.34 -10.56 6.11
C LEU A 127 -3.64 -11.12 5.53
N SER A 128 -3.85 -10.99 4.22
CA SER A 128 -5.01 -11.57 3.57
C SER A 128 -5.02 -13.11 3.62
N LYS A 129 -3.85 -13.73 3.43
CA LYS A 129 -3.74 -15.19 3.53
C LYS A 129 -4.04 -15.67 4.95
N GLU A 130 -3.55 -14.98 5.98
CA GLU A 130 -3.84 -15.29 7.38
C GLU A 130 -5.32 -15.09 7.73
N ALA A 131 -6.02 -14.18 7.03
CA ALA A 131 -7.45 -13.98 7.18
C ALA A 131 -8.29 -15.08 6.53
N GLY A 132 -7.70 -16.02 5.78
CA GLY A 132 -8.39 -17.07 5.02
C GLY A 132 -9.38 -17.88 5.86
N LYS A 133 -9.04 -18.21 7.09
CA LYS A 133 -9.92 -18.95 8.04
C LYS A 133 -11.25 -18.24 8.35
N TYR A 134 -11.35 -16.94 8.15
CA TYR A 134 -12.55 -16.16 8.41
C TYR A 134 -13.54 -16.16 7.23
N PHE A 135 -13.16 -16.71 6.08
CA PHE A 135 -14.07 -16.92 4.95
C PHE A 135 -14.95 -18.15 5.12
N ASP A 136 -14.57 -19.06 6.03
CA ASP A 136 -15.39 -20.20 6.39
C ASP A 136 -16.51 -19.80 7.36
N TRP A 137 -17.64 -20.54 7.31
CA TRP A 137 -18.75 -20.30 8.21
C TRP A 137 -18.38 -20.65 9.65
N LEU A 138 -18.63 -19.72 10.56
CA LEU A 138 -18.63 -19.94 12.01
C LEU A 138 -20.06 -20.10 12.49
N GLU A 139 -20.39 -21.26 13.00
CA GLU A 139 -21.65 -21.52 13.70
C GLU A 139 -21.59 -20.91 15.10
N LEU A 140 -22.45 -19.91 15.36
CA LEU A 140 -22.59 -19.29 16.68
C LEU A 140 -23.59 -20.05 17.53
N ASP A 141 -24.67 -20.53 16.92
CA ASP A 141 -25.67 -21.45 17.44
C ASP A 141 -26.26 -22.28 16.27
N PRO A 142 -27.16 -23.27 16.51
CA PRO A 142 -27.73 -24.11 15.43
C PRO A 142 -28.47 -23.35 14.33
N GLU A 143 -28.88 -22.10 14.61
CA GLU A 143 -29.62 -21.28 13.65
C GLU A 143 -28.80 -20.12 13.07
N THR A 144 -27.73 -19.71 13.77
CA THR A 144 -27.00 -18.46 13.44
C THR A 144 -25.56 -18.76 13.07
N ARG A 145 -25.14 -18.32 11.89
CA ARG A 145 -23.77 -18.43 11.42
C ARG A 145 -23.25 -17.12 10.80
N ILE A 146 -21.96 -16.96 10.81
CA ILE A 146 -21.28 -15.77 10.25
C ILE A 146 -20.04 -16.17 9.44
N ARG A 147 -19.69 -15.35 8.46
CA ARG A 147 -18.39 -15.41 7.76
C ARG A 147 -17.97 -14.04 7.26
N ALA A 148 -16.70 -13.87 6.97
CA ALA A 148 -16.21 -12.78 6.16
C ALA A 148 -16.51 -13.08 4.69
N GLU A 149 -16.80 -12.05 3.90
CA GLU A 149 -16.96 -12.15 2.46
C GLU A 149 -16.32 -10.94 1.80
N VAL A 150 -15.69 -11.14 0.65
CA VAL A 150 -15.14 -10.06 -0.20
C VAL A 150 -15.89 -10.10 -1.51
N ASP A 151 -16.47 -8.95 -1.89
CA ASP A 151 -17.22 -8.83 -3.13
C ASP A 151 -16.31 -8.69 -4.36
N GLY A 152 -16.90 -8.73 -5.55
CA GLY A 152 -16.18 -8.58 -6.82
C GLY A 152 -15.47 -7.23 -7.01
N THR A 153 -15.63 -6.27 -6.07
CA THR A 153 -14.89 -5.00 -6.05
C THR A 153 -13.78 -4.98 -5.00
N GLY A 154 -13.57 -6.07 -4.26
CA GLY A 154 -12.55 -6.18 -3.20
C GLY A 154 -13.00 -5.67 -1.83
N LYS A 155 -14.29 -5.28 -1.67
CA LYS A 155 -14.80 -4.78 -0.39
C LYS A 155 -15.24 -5.92 0.50
N ALA A 156 -14.71 -5.92 1.72
CA ALA A 156 -15.06 -6.93 2.71
C ALA A 156 -16.34 -6.60 3.51
N ALA A 157 -17.12 -7.62 3.83
CA ALA A 157 -18.31 -7.53 4.68
C ALA A 157 -18.37 -8.71 5.65
N LEU A 158 -19.05 -8.53 6.79
CA LEU A 158 -19.46 -9.64 7.64
C LEU A 158 -20.83 -10.11 7.17
N VAL A 159 -20.91 -11.31 6.66
CA VAL A 159 -22.17 -11.95 6.31
C VAL A 159 -22.70 -12.70 7.53
N CYS A 160 -23.97 -12.48 7.85
CA CYS A 160 -24.66 -13.14 8.93
C CYS A 160 -25.92 -13.81 8.40
N GLU A 161 -26.16 -15.04 8.82
CA GLU A 161 -27.38 -15.78 8.47
C GLU A 161 -28.04 -16.32 9.73
N LYS A 162 -29.39 -16.37 9.71
CA LYS A 162 -30.18 -17.08 10.70
C LYS A 162 -31.19 -18.00 9.99
N SER A 163 -31.13 -19.30 10.30
CA SER A 163 -32.00 -20.33 9.68
C SER A 163 -31.98 -20.24 8.14
N GLY A 164 -30.79 -20.03 7.55
CA GLY A 164 -30.57 -19.89 6.09
C GLY A 164 -31.01 -18.55 5.49
N LYS A 165 -31.47 -17.58 6.30
CA LYS A 165 -31.87 -16.24 5.81
C LYS A 165 -30.83 -15.20 6.16
N PRO A 166 -30.43 -14.33 5.20
CA PRO A 166 -29.43 -13.30 5.46
C PRO A 166 -29.94 -12.26 6.46
N LEU A 167 -29.07 -11.84 7.37
CA LEU A 167 -29.34 -10.78 8.34
C LEU A 167 -28.58 -9.51 7.93
N LYS A 168 -29.17 -8.34 8.14
CA LYS A 168 -28.51 -7.03 7.89
C LYS A 168 -27.32 -6.76 8.80
N SER A 169 -27.27 -7.38 9.97
CA SER A 169 -26.18 -7.17 10.96
C SER A 169 -26.15 -8.30 11.98
N LEU A 170 -25.02 -8.44 12.67
CA LEU A 170 -24.85 -9.39 13.78
C LEU A 170 -25.89 -9.11 14.89
N PRO A 171 -26.68 -10.12 15.32
CA PRO A 171 -27.63 -9.97 16.41
C PRO A 171 -26.97 -9.53 17.72
N SER A 172 -27.68 -8.72 18.51
CA SER A 172 -27.15 -8.10 19.73
C SER A 172 -26.62 -9.10 20.76
N LYS A 173 -27.22 -10.30 20.84
CA LYS A 173 -26.78 -11.39 21.72
C LYS A 173 -25.34 -11.84 21.44
N TRP A 174 -24.87 -11.73 20.20
CA TRP A 174 -23.54 -12.17 19.78
C TRP A 174 -22.47 -11.07 19.74
N LYS A 175 -22.84 -9.79 19.96
CA LYS A 175 -21.87 -8.67 19.93
C LYS A 175 -20.77 -8.78 20.99
N LYS A 176 -21.00 -9.54 22.08
CA LYS A 176 -20.01 -9.78 23.13
C LYS A 176 -19.33 -11.15 23.04
N ASP A 177 -19.71 -12.00 22.07
CA ASP A 177 -19.05 -13.29 21.84
C ASP A 177 -17.66 -13.05 21.23
N GLN A 178 -16.63 -13.63 21.86
CA GLN A 178 -15.23 -13.43 21.43
C GLN A 178 -14.99 -13.93 20.02
N ARG A 179 -15.58 -15.05 19.62
CA ARG A 179 -15.44 -15.64 18.29
C ARG A 179 -16.02 -14.68 17.23
N ALA A 180 -17.19 -14.12 17.50
CA ALA A 180 -17.82 -13.14 16.61
C ALA A 180 -17.03 -11.82 16.57
N ALA A 181 -16.41 -11.39 17.66
CA ALA A 181 -15.54 -10.22 17.73
C ALA A 181 -14.27 -10.43 16.88
N ASP A 182 -13.71 -11.64 16.84
CA ASP A 182 -12.56 -11.98 16.02
C ASP A 182 -12.89 -11.85 14.53
N TYR A 183 -14.05 -12.36 14.08
CA TYR A 183 -14.55 -12.18 12.70
C TYR A 183 -14.80 -10.73 12.34
N GLN A 184 -15.39 -9.93 13.23
CA GLN A 184 -15.57 -8.49 13.03
C GLN A 184 -14.21 -7.77 12.88
N THR A 185 -13.24 -8.16 13.70
CA THR A 185 -11.88 -7.60 13.64
C THR A 185 -11.19 -7.96 12.34
N ALA A 186 -11.33 -9.21 11.88
CA ALA A 186 -10.80 -9.64 10.58
C ALA A 186 -11.41 -8.86 9.42
N VAL A 187 -12.75 -8.74 9.37
CA VAL A 187 -13.44 -7.94 8.33
C VAL A 187 -13.00 -6.48 8.37
N LYS A 188 -12.80 -5.90 9.55
CA LYS A 188 -12.27 -4.54 9.68
C LYS A 188 -10.84 -4.43 9.12
N GLY A 189 -9.98 -5.41 9.40
CA GLY A 189 -8.64 -5.51 8.83
C GLY A 189 -8.65 -5.54 7.30
N LEU A 190 -9.52 -6.38 6.70
CA LEU A 190 -9.70 -6.47 5.26
C LEU A 190 -10.18 -5.15 4.64
N LYS A 191 -11.13 -4.44 5.28
CA LYS A 191 -11.57 -3.09 4.84
C LYS A 191 -10.44 -2.07 4.86
N GLU A 192 -9.62 -2.11 5.89
CA GLU A 192 -8.46 -1.23 6.02
C GLU A 192 -7.41 -1.57 4.97
N GLN A 193 -7.19 -2.85 4.68
CA GLN A 193 -6.32 -3.32 3.60
C GLN A 193 -6.79 -2.79 2.24
N TYR A 194 -8.07 -2.94 1.90
CA TYR A 194 -8.63 -2.37 0.68
C TYR A 194 -8.30 -0.87 0.54
N SER A 195 -8.52 -0.11 1.61
CA SER A 195 -8.29 1.33 1.61
C SER A 195 -6.81 1.69 1.42
N ARG A 196 -5.90 0.94 2.06
CA ARG A 196 -4.45 1.15 1.91
C ARG A 196 -3.98 0.78 0.52
N THR A 197 -4.35 -0.41 0.02
CA THR A 197 -3.97 -0.87 -1.32
C THR A 197 -4.45 0.10 -2.40
N ARG A 198 -5.68 0.58 -2.30
CA ARG A 198 -6.23 1.58 -3.23
C ARG A 198 -5.36 2.84 -3.29
N LEU A 199 -5.01 3.42 -2.13
CA LEU A 199 -4.17 4.62 -2.06
C LEU A 199 -2.76 4.37 -2.58
N MET A 200 -2.20 3.19 -2.30
CA MET A 200 -0.87 2.82 -2.80
C MET A 200 -0.84 2.64 -4.31
N MET A 201 -1.87 2.03 -4.90
CA MET A 201 -1.94 1.90 -6.36
C MET A 201 -2.13 3.26 -7.04
N GLU A 202 -2.91 4.16 -6.44
CA GLU A 202 -3.07 5.53 -6.93
C GLU A 202 -1.72 6.28 -6.89
N GLN A 203 -0.97 6.16 -5.79
CA GLN A 203 0.35 6.75 -5.65
C GLN A 203 1.36 6.11 -6.63
N ALA A 204 1.34 4.78 -6.78
CA ALA A 204 2.21 4.07 -7.72
C ALA A 204 1.97 4.51 -9.18
N MET A 205 0.73 4.85 -9.54
CA MET A 205 0.41 5.43 -10.84
C MET A 205 1.04 6.83 -11.01
N GLU A 206 0.95 7.67 -9.98
CA GLU A 206 1.51 9.04 -9.99
C GLU A 206 3.04 9.03 -10.04
N ASP A 207 3.66 8.18 -9.24
CA ASP A 207 5.12 8.01 -9.17
C ASP A 207 5.68 7.18 -10.33
N ARG A 208 4.82 6.59 -11.17
CA ARG A 208 5.22 5.66 -12.24
C ARG A 208 6.10 4.52 -11.71
N THR A 209 5.71 3.96 -10.57
CA THR A 209 6.41 2.83 -9.96
C THR A 209 6.39 1.63 -10.89
N VAL A 210 7.56 1.04 -11.14
CA VAL A 210 7.71 -0.15 -11.98
C VAL A 210 7.55 -1.40 -11.11
N PHE A 211 6.63 -2.27 -11.48
CA PHE A 211 6.44 -3.61 -10.93
C PHE A 211 6.91 -4.65 -11.94
N GLU A 212 7.37 -5.79 -11.47
CA GLU A 212 7.53 -6.94 -12.35
C GLU A 212 6.23 -7.77 -12.41
N ALA A 213 5.95 -8.41 -13.53
CA ALA A 213 4.70 -9.14 -13.72
C ALA A 213 4.45 -10.23 -12.66
N TRP A 214 5.50 -10.89 -12.17
CA TRP A 214 5.38 -11.86 -11.07
C TRP A 214 4.91 -11.22 -9.77
N GLU A 215 5.31 -9.96 -9.48
CA GLU A 215 4.88 -9.24 -8.28
C GLU A 215 3.38 -8.96 -8.33
N ILE A 216 2.87 -8.54 -9.48
CA ILE A 216 1.42 -8.31 -9.67
C ILE A 216 0.64 -9.61 -9.47
N ARG A 217 1.15 -10.75 -9.99
CA ARG A 217 0.51 -12.06 -9.76
C ARG A 217 0.52 -12.47 -8.29
N GLU A 218 1.64 -12.28 -7.58
CA GLU A 218 1.71 -12.58 -6.15
C GLU A 218 0.68 -11.74 -5.37
N LEU A 219 0.54 -10.46 -5.70
CA LEU A 219 -0.44 -9.56 -5.08
C LEU A 219 -1.89 -10.00 -5.36
N MET A 220 -2.17 -10.54 -6.55
CA MET A 220 -3.50 -11.04 -6.94
C MET A 220 -3.90 -12.33 -6.21
N GLU A 221 -3.02 -12.96 -5.44
CA GLU A 221 -3.39 -14.05 -4.54
C GLU A 221 -4.29 -13.58 -3.38
N SER A 222 -4.25 -12.28 -3.05
CA SER A 222 -5.13 -11.68 -2.05
C SER A 222 -6.54 -11.46 -2.62
N PRO A 223 -7.61 -11.97 -1.98
CA PRO A 223 -8.99 -11.77 -2.42
C PRO A 223 -9.42 -10.30 -2.39
N VAL A 224 -8.78 -9.46 -1.58
CA VAL A 224 -9.04 -8.02 -1.50
C VAL A 224 -8.29 -7.25 -2.59
N VAL A 225 -7.06 -7.65 -2.90
CA VAL A 225 -6.17 -6.93 -3.83
C VAL A 225 -6.49 -7.29 -5.28
N ARG A 226 -6.82 -8.56 -5.55
CA ARG A 226 -7.12 -9.05 -6.89
C ARG A 226 -8.13 -8.17 -7.65
N PRO A 227 -9.35 -7.91 -7.14
CA PRO A 227 -10.34 -7.09 -7.86
C PRO A 227 -9.88 -5.65 -8.10
N ILE A 228 -9.02 -5.12 -7.21
CA ILE A 228 -8.39 -3.81 -7.41
C ILE A 228 -7.51 -3.85 -8.64
N LEU A 229 -6.59 -4.82 -8.73
CA LEU A 229 -5.61 -4.90 -9.82
C LEU A 229 -6.25 -5.29 -11.16
N GLU A 230 -7.24 -6.20 -11.16
CA GLU A 230 -7.97 -6.62 -12.37
C GLU A 230 -8.74 -5.47 -13.03
N SER A 231 -9.11 -4.44 -12.27
CA SER A 231 -9.83 -3.28 -12.79
C SER A 231 -8.92 -2.15 -13.31
N LEU A 232 -7.60 -2.25 -13.08
CA LEU A 232 -6.63 -1.21 -13.43
C LEU A 232 -5.94 -1.49 -14.76
N VAL A 233 -5.58 -0.41 -15.46
CA VAL A 233 -4.83 -0.47 -16.72
C VAL A 233 -3.34 -0.41 -16.42
N PHE A 234 -2.61 -1.41 -16.90
CA PHE A 234 -1.16 -1.51 -16.82
C PHE A 234 -0.52 -1.19 -18.17
N GLY A 235 0.73 -0.74 -18.13
CA GLY A 235 1.56 -0.51 -19.31
C GLY A 235 2.84 -1.33 -19.23
N LEU A 236 3.14 -2.08 -20.29
CA LEU A 236 4.40 -2.78 -20.45
C LEU A 236 5.48 -1.80 -20.87
N MET A 237 6.59 -1.77 -20.14
CA MET A 237 7.74 -0.93 -20.42
C MET A 237 8.84 -1.75 -21.12
N GLU A 238 9.60 -1.13 -22.03
CA GLU A 238 10.80 -1.72 -22.62
C GLU A 238 12.07 -1.03 -22.11
N GLY A 239 13.17 -1.79 -22.05
CA GLY A 239 14.50 -1.25 -21.71
C GLY A 239 14.68 -0.83 -20.26
N LEU A 240 13.76 -1.23 -19.37
CA LEU A 240 13.89 -1.03 -17.94
C LEU A 240 14.29 -2.34 -17.27
N GLU A 241 15.49 -2.38 -16.70
CA GLU A 241 15.95 -3.49 -15.88
C GLU A 241 15.72 -3.15 -14.39
N GLY A 242 14.93 -3.98 -13.71
CA GLY A 242 14.72 -3.91 -12.26
C GLY A 242 13.69 -2.89 -11.79
N ALA A 243 13.58 -2.80 -10.47
CA ALA A 243 12.64 -1.95 -9.77
C ALA A 243 13.10 -0.48 -9.73
N GLY A 244 12.19 0.43 -10.04
CA GLY A 244 12.45 1.86 -9.99
C GLY A 244 11.23 2.66 -10.45
N THR A 245 11.46 3.87 -10.95
CA THR A 245 10.46 4.69 -11.63
C THR A 245 10.75 4.73 -13.12
N ALA A 246 9.71 4.66 -13.95
CA ALA A 246 9.84 4.57 -15.42
C ALA A 246 10.26 5.88 -16.10
N GLY A 247 10.52 6.95 -15.35
CA GLY A 247 10.84 8.25 -15.93
C GLY A 247 9.78 8.71 -16.95
N GLU A 248 10.20 9.30 -18.07
CA GLU A 248 9.30 9.78 -19.13
C GLU A 248 9.05 8.73 -20.25
N SER A 249 9.63 7.54 -20.15
CA SER A 249 9.45 6.47 -21.14
C SER A 249 7.97 6.08 -21.31
N ARG A 250 7.58 5.74 -22.55
CA ARG A 250 6.19 5.33 -22.85
C ARG A 250 6.06 3.83 -22.87
N PRO A 251 4.91 3.28 -22.39
CA PRO A 251 4.62 1.86 -22.55
C PRO A 251 4.53 1.44 -24.03
N VAL A 252 5.00 0.25 -24.33
CA VAL A 252 4.88 -0.37 -25.68
C VAL A 252 3.55 -1.10 -25.85
N ALA A 253 2.91 -1.52 -24.77
CA ALA A 253 1.56 -2.07 -24.75
C ALA A 253 0.84 -1.63 -23.48
N MET A 254 -0.50 -1.51 -23.54
CA MET A 254 -1.33 -1.12 -22.41
C MET A 254 -2.58 -1.97 -22.37
N GLY A 255 -2.97 -2.42 -21.16
CA GLY A 255 -4.15 -3.27 -21.01
C GLY A 255 -4.45 -3.65 -19.56
N PHE A 256 -5.51 -4.41 -19.38
CA PHE A 256 -5.85 -5.05 -18.11
C PHE A 256 -4.96 -6.28 -17.93
N PHE A 257 -4.53 -6.52 -16.70
CA PHE A 257 -3.69 -7.66 -16.37
C PHE A 257 -4.55 -8.93 -16.25
N GLU A 258 -4.39 -9.86 -17.17
CA GLU A 258 -5.11 -11.14 -17.21
C GLU A 258 -4.10 -12.31 -17.21
N GLY A 259 -3.92 -12.93 -16.05
CA GLY A 259 -3.04 -14.10 -15.88
C GLY A 259 -1.57 -13.83 -16.21
N LYS A 260 -1.16 -14.08 -17.46
CA LYS A 260 0.21 -13.87 -17.96
C LYS A 260 0.25 -12.91 -19.15
N SER A 261 -0.75 -12.04 -19.26
CA SER A 261 -0.88 -11.15 -20.42
C SER A 261 -1.47 -9.80 -20.02
N LEU A 262 -1.27 -8.80 -20.87
CA LEU A 262 -2.11 -7.61 -20.92
C LEU A 262 -3.13 -7.78 -22.03
N VAL A 263 -4.37 -7.43 -21.74
CA VAL A 263 -5.47 -7.40 -22.73
C VAL A 263 -5.90 -5.95 -22.89
N ASP A 264 -5.76 -5.39 -24.09
CA ASP A 264 -6.11 -4.00 -24.35
C ASP A 264 -7.64 -3.77 -24.41
N ALA A 265 -8.05 -2.52 -24.64
CA ALA A 265 -9.46 -2.15 -24.69
C ALA A 265 -10.24 -2.79 -25.84
N VAL A 266 -9.56 -3.25 -26.90
CA VAL A 266 -10.17 -3.89 -28.07
C VAL A 266 -9.96 -5.40 -28.12
N GLY A 267 -9.29 -5.97 -27.09
CA GLY A 267 -9.11 -7.41 -26.93
C GLY A 267 -7.77 -7.95 -27.48
N THR A 268 -6.83 -7.09 -27.85
CA THR A 268 -5.49 -7.52 -28.26
C THR A 268 -4.71 -8.02 -27.04
N VAL A 269 -4.10 -9.19 -27.17
CA VAL A 269 -3.38 -9.87 -26.11
C VAL A 269 -1.87 -9.68 -26.28
N THR A 270 -1.22 -9.14 -25.28
CA THR A 270 0.25 -9.03 -25.20
C THR A 270 0.76 -9.95 -24.10
N ALA A 271 1.55 -10.95 -24.45
CA ALA A 271 2.14 -11.90 -23.50
C ALA A 271 3.20 -11.20 -22.62
N LEU A 272 3.31 -11.63 -21.38
CA LEU A 272 4.25 -11.13 -20.38
C LEU A 272 5.18 -12.22 -19.90
N GLU A 273 6.46 -11.90 -19.79
CA GLU A 273 7.43 -12.68 -19.05
C GLU A 273 7.29 -12.42 -17.53
N GLU A 274 7.87 -13.29 -16.70
CA GLU A 274 7.87 -13.12 -15.24
C GLU A 274 8.44 -11.76 -14.80
N THR A 275 9.50 -11.33 -15.47
CA THR A 275 10.24 -10.10 -15.19
C THR A 275 9.78 -8.91 -16.04
N SER A 276 8.71 -9.05 -16.83
CA SER A 276 8.19 -7.93 -17.63
C SER A 276 7.90 -6.72 -16.75
N PRO A 277 8.52 -5.55 -17.05
CA PRO A 277 8.34 -4.35 -16.24
C PRO A 277 7.00 -3.68 -16.59
N LEU A 278 6.15 -3.51 -15.56
CA LEU A 278 4.81 -2.95 -15.67
C LEU A 278 4.69 -1.69 -14.82
N ILE A 279 3.98 -0.70 -15.34
CA ILE A 279 3.53 0.48 -14.58
C ILE A 279 2.02 0.57 -14.58
N LEU A 280 1.44 1.25 -13.60
CA LEU A 280 0.06 1.71 -13.68
C LEU A 280 -0.02 2.92 -14.60
N VAL A 281 -0.90 2.85 -15.60
CA VAL A 281 -0.98 3.86 -16.66
C VAL A 281 -1.72 5.10 -16.15
N HIS A 282 -1.07 6.27 -16.21
CA HIS A 282 -1.74 7.55 -15.96
C HIS A 282 -2.60 7.94 -17.18
N PRO A 283 -3.78 8.54 -17.03
CA PRO A 283 -4.67 8.89 -18.14
C PRO A 283 -4.01 9.79 -19.20
N TYR A 284 -3.03 10.60 -18.83
CA TYR A 284 -2.24 11.37 -19.81
C TYR A 284 -1.51 10.47 -20.81
N VAL A 285 -1.03 9.30 -20.38
CA VAL A 285 -0.35 8.35 -21.26
C VAL A 285 -1.33 7.76 -22.27
N LEU A 286 -2.55 7.40 -21.82
CA LEU A 286 -3.63 6.94 -22.71
C LEU A 286 -4.05 8.02 -23.70
N TYR A 287 -4.16 9.27 -23.24
CA TYR A 287 -4.45 10.43 -24.09
C TYR A 287 -3.36 10.63 -25.16
N ALA A 288 -2.10 10.64 -24.74
CA ALA A 288 -0.96 10.83 -25.66
C ALA A 288 -0.77 9.69 -26.64
N ALA A 289 -1.28 8.48 -26.31
CA ALA A 289 -1.29 7.31 -27.20
C ALA A 289 -2.54 7.27 -28.13
N GLY A 290 -3.52 8.16 -27.92
CA GLY A 290 -4.73 8.23 -28.71
C GLY A 290 -5.78 7.16 -28.38
N CYS A 291 -5.59 6.34 -27.34
CA CYS A 291 -6.46 5.21 -26.97
C CYS A 291 -7.32 5.46 -25.72
N TRP A 292 -7.30 6.66 -25.16
CA TRP A 292 -7.98 6.96 -23.89
C TRP A 292 -9.48 6.70 -23.96
N HIS A 293 -10.13 7.10 -25.06
CA HIS A 293 -11.56 6.90 -25.26
C HIS A 293 -11.94 5.40 -25.37
N GLU A 294 -11.10 4.59 -25.96
CA GLU A 294 -11.31 3.13 -26.08
C GLU A 294 -11.34 2.47 -24.70
N PHE A 295 -10.41 2.85 -23.80
CA PHE A 295 -10.42 2.35 -22.42
C PHE A 295 -11.64 2.85 -21.64
N GLN A 296 -12.06 4.11 -21.81
CA GLN A 296 -13.30 4.62 -21.20
C GLN A 296 -14.51 3.82 -21.64
N LYS A 297 -14.64 3.58 -22.94
CA LYS A 297 -15.73 2.78 -23.54
C LYS A 297 -15.70 1.35 -23.01
N CYS A 298 -14.54 0.71 -23.00
CA CYS A 298 -14.37 -0.66 -22.50
C CYS A 298 -14.82 -0.79 -21.03
N LEU A 299 -14.38 0.11 -20.14
CA LEU A 299 -14.78 0.10 -18.74
C LEU A 299 -16.29 0.31 -18.57
N PHE A 300 -16.88 1.22 -19.36
CA PHE A 300 -18.32 1.48 -19.33
C PHE A 300 -19.14 0.27 -19.83
N GLU A 301 -18.77 -0.32 -20.95
CA GLU A 301 -19.46 -1.49 -21.52
C GLU A 301 -19.34 -2.74 -20.64
N ARG A 302 -18.17 -2.97 -20.04
CA ARG A 302 -17.94 -4.08 -19.11
C ARG A 302 -18.45 -3.78 -17.69
N GLN A 303 -18.97 -2.59 -17.42
CA GLN A 303 -19.43 -2.14 -16.09
C GLN A 303 -18.34 -2.28 -15.01
N ILE A 304 -17.08 -2.06 -15.37
CA ILE A 304 -15.95 -2.13 -14.45
C ILE A 304 -15.87 -0.83 -13.68
N SER A 305 -15.93 -0.92 -12.35
CA SER A 305 -15.75 0.20 -11.44
C SER A 305 -14.32 0.19 -10.87
N GLN A 306 -13.53 1.16 -11.24
CA GLN A 306 -12.16 1.29 -10.75
C GLN A 306 -12.12 1.77 -9.30
N PRO A 307 -11.15 1.31 -8.46
CA PRO A 307 -11.05 1.68 -7.04
C PRO A 307 -10.73 3.16 -6.83
N PHE A 308 -10.13 3.80 -7.80
CA PHE A 308 -9.90 5.24 -7.88
C PHE A 308 -10.06 5.70 -9.34
N LYS A 309 -10.14 6.98 -9.57
CA LYS A 309 -10.24 7.55 -10.91
C LYS A 309 -8.91 7.40 -11.66
N GLN A 310 -8.68 6.25 -12.28
CA GLN A 310 -7.55 6.06 -13.18
C GLN A 310 -7.92 6.55 -14.59
N VAL A 311 -8.78 5.81 -15.29
CA VAL A 311 -9.14 6.12 -16.69
C VAL A 311 -10.10 7.31 -16.78
N PHE A 312 -10.97 7.51 -15.79
CA PHE A 312 -11.91 8.64 -15.73
C PHE A 312 -11.39 9.81 -14.87
N ARG A 313 -10.07 9.93 -14.69
CA ARG A 313 -9.47 11.08 -14.00
C ARG A 313 -9.57 12.31 -14.90
N GLU A 314 -9.93 13.43 -14.33
CA GLU A 314 -9.95 14.71 -15.04
C GLU A 314 -8.52 15.07 -15.47
N LEU A 315 -8.35 15.33 -16.76
CA LEU A 315 -7.06 15.69 -17.34
C LEU A 315 -7.16 17.11 -17.92
N TYR A 316 -6.32 17.99 -17.40
CA TYR A 316 -6.15 19.30 -17.99
C TYR A 316 -5.03 19.26 -19.03
N VAL A 317 -5.39 19.44 -20.29
CA VAL A 317 -4.44 19.55 -21.39
C VAL A 317 -4.13 21.03 -21.59
N LYS A 318 -2.87 21.41 -21.39
CA LYS A 318 -2.42 22.79 -21.59
C LYS A 318 -2.68 23.26 -23.02
N LEU A 319 -3.26 24.45 -23.15
CA LEU A 319 -3.39 25.09 -24.44
C LEU A 319 -2.01 25.52 -24.97
N LYS A 320 -1.88 25.63 -26.29
CA LYS A 320 -0.62 26.07 -26.91
C LYS A 320 -0.16 27.41 -26.36
N GLU A 321 -1.08 28.37 -26.21
CA GLU A 321 -0.80 29.69 -25.66
C GLU A 321 -0.32 29.64 -24.20
N GLU A 322 -0.83 28.73 -23.38
CA GLU A 322 -0.40 28.55 -22.00
C GLU A 322 1.01 27.97 -21.93
N THR A 323 1.33 27.05 -22.84
CA THR A 323 2.66 26.46 -22.95
C THR A 323 3.68 27.52 -23.38
N GLU A 324 3.34 28.39 -24.33
CA GLU A 324 4.21 29.45 -24.82
C GLU A 324 4.44 30.54 -23.76
N LYS A 325 3.42 30.89 -22.98
CA LYS A 325 3.50 31.92 -21.93
C LYS A 325 4.03 31.40 -20.59
N GLY A 326 4.05 30.10 -20.39
CA GLY A 326 4.44 29.48 -19.11
C GLY A 326 3.45 29.73 -17.96
N GLU A 327 2.24 30.24 -18.25
CA GLU A 327 1.19 30.51 -17.25
C GLU A 327 -0.18 30.08 -17.76
N SER A 328 -1.08 29.68 -16.84
CA SER A 328 -2.48 29.42 -17.13
C SER A 328 -3.38 30.34 -16.29
N ARG A 329 -4.38 30.97 -16.93
CA ARG A 329 -5.39 31.78 -16.26
C ARG A 329 -6.68 31.01 -16.01
N MET A 330 -6.79 29.75 -16.44
CA MET A 330 -8.03 28.98 -16.34
C MET A 330 -8.49 28.81 -14.88
N PHE A 331 -7.54 28.74 -13.96
CA PHE A 331 -7.82 28.60 -12.53
C PHE A 331 -7.61 29.91 -11.74
N ALA A 332 -7.50 31.05 -12.44
CA ALA A 332 -7.35 32.33 -11.79
C ALA A 332 -8.56 32.60 -10.87
N GLY A 333 -8.29 33.03 -9.63
CA GLY A 333 -9.32 33.25 -8.61
C GLY A 333 -9.72 32.03 -7.80
N ASN A 334 -9.29 30.81 -8.17
CA ASN A 334 -9.49 29.62 -7.36
C ASN A 334 -8.48 29.56 -6.21
N GLN A 335 -8.95 29.16 -5.04
CA GLN A 335 -8.06 28.92 -3.90
C GLN A 335 -7.40 27.55 -4.02
N ILE A 336 -6.07 27.52 -3.92
CA ILE A 336 -5.32 26.27 -3.80
C ILE A 336 -5.66 25.65 -2.45
N GLN A 337 -6.07 24.38 -2.46
CA GLN A 337 -6.25 23.59 -1.25
C GLN A 337 -4.95 22.79 -0.96
N PRO A 338 -4.07 23.28 -0.06
CA PRO A 338 -2.75 22.67 0.14
C PRO A 338 -2.78 21.18 0.49
N ARG A 339 -3.89 20.70 1.09
CA ARG A 339 -4.07 19.28 1.44
C ARG A 339 -4.33 18.36 0.25
N LYS A 340 -4.63 18.92 -0.93
CA LYS A 340 -4.92 18.18 -2.16
C LYS A 340 -3.85 18.36 -3.24
N THR A 341 -2.92 19.29 -3.03
CA THR A 341 -1.86 19.65 -3.99
C THR A 341 -0.50 19.06 -3.63
N VAL A 342 -0.40 18.34 -2.51
CA VAL A 342 0.81 17.57 -2.16
C VAL A 342 0.56 16.14 -2.64
N GLY A 343 0.92 15.90 -3.87
CA GLY A 343 1.15 14.60 -4.48
C GLY A 343 2.65 14.44 -4.66
#